data_230111a0620ad6d6d9ba2146ccee8f26
#
_entry.id   230111a0620ad6d6d9ba2146ccee8f26
#
_cell.length_a   1.000
_cell.length_b   1.000
_cell.length_c   1.000
_cell.angle_alpha   90.00
_cell.angle_beta   90.00
_cell.angle_gamma   90.00
#
_symmetry.space_group_name_H-M   'P 1'
#
loop_
_entity.id
_entity.type
_entity.pdbx_description
1 polymer ?
#
loop_
_entity_poly.entity_id
_entity_poly.type
_entity_poly.pdbx_seq_one_letter_code
_entity_poly.pdbx_strand_id
1 'polypeptide(L)'
;MKAFLTFFILYFFSLSVSAQQFKRIFLFNDFVQAQIKFRNHSVSVVSLNYDASNKTMLFRQGEEMMEMTNPAQVDTVIIGKRKFVPVGRGFYEVVCRKEGVVYIDWLLKDVNIGSKGALGTVTQGSVKNLQMSDLGLNGTEMYTPYERQKIGSTEVYRRKNDNTYYIKVEGKLEKV
;
A
#
# COMPACT_ATOMS: atom_id res chain seq x y z
N MET A 1 -19.96 16.13 -42.54
CA MET A 1 -20.12 16.43 -41.10
C MET A 1 -20.13 15.20 -40.19
N LYS A 2 -20.75 14.07 -40.57
CA LYS A 2 -20.77 12.85 -39.71
C LYS A 2 -19.40 12.20 -39.46
N ALA A 3 -18.52 12.21 -40.47
CA ALA A 3 -17.17 11.62 -40.39
C ALA A 3 -16.23 12.43 -39.44
N PHE A 4 -16.41 13.74 -39.33
CA PHE A 4 -15.61 14.61 -38.47
C PHE A 4 -15.93 14.42 -37.01
N LEU A 5 -17.20 14.13 -36.71
CA LEU A 5 -17.69 13.87 -35.34
C LEU A 5 -17.14 12.53 -34.81
N THR A 6 -17.06 11.50 -35.67
CA THR A 6 -16.53 10.18 -35.30
C THR A 6 -15.03 10.24 -34.99
N PHE A 7 -14.28 11.06 -35.73
CA PHE A 7 -12.84 11.23 -35.49
C PHE A 7 -12.54 11.97 -34.19
N PHE A 8 -13.42 12.92 -33.83
CA PHE A 8 -13.29 13.68 -32.58
C PHE A 8 -13.57 12.81 -31.34
N ILE A 9 -14.52 11.88 -31.44
CA ILE A 9 -14.85 10.93 -30.36
C ILE A 9 -13.71 9.92 -30.13
N LEU A 10 -13.05 9.43 -31.20
CA LEU A 10 -11.90 8.53 -31.09
C LEU A 10 -10.68 9.19 -30.46
N TYR A 11 -10.49 10.50 -30.64
CA TYR A 11 -9.36 11.25 -30.07
C TYR A 11 -9.49 11.42 -28.54
N PHE A 12 -10.72 11.48 -28.01
CA PHE A 12 -10.96 11.59 -26.58
C PHE A 12 -10.74 10.27 -25.80
N PHE A 13 -10.77 9.13 -26.47
CA PHE A 13 -10.53 7.82 -25.84
C PHE A 13 -9.05 7.49 -25.60
N SER A 14 -8.12 8.29 -26.12
CA SER A 14 -6.67 8.08 -25.92
C SER A 14 -6.08 8.81 -24.70
N LEU A 15 -6.91 9.38 -23.82
CA LEU A 15 -6.46 9.84 -22.52
C LEU A 15 -6.14 8.62 -21.65
N SER A 16 -4.89 8.17 -21.76
CA SER A 16 -4.34 7.15 -20.87
C SER A 16 -4.44 7.66 -19.44
N VAL A 17 -5.41 7.18 -18.71
CA VAL A 17 -5.47 7.36 -17.25
C VAL A 17 -4.26 6.63 -16.68
N SER A 18 -3.20 7.35 -16.41
CA SER A 18 -2.10 6.83 -15.59
C SER A 18 -2.67 6.55 -14.20
N ALA A 19 -3.13 5.32 -14.00
CA ALA A 19 -3.49 4.84 -12.68
C ALA A 19 -2.23 4.96 -11.82
N GLN A 20 -2.26 5.83 -10.82
CA GLN A 20 -1.20 5.92 -9.82
C GLN A 20 -1.12 4.56 -9.14
N GLN A 21 -0.09 3.81 -9.46
CA GLN A 21 0.17 2.52 -8.87
C GLN A 21 0.63 2.78 -7.43
N PHE A 22 -0.31 2.73 -6.47
CA PHE A 22 0.02 2.83 -5.06
C PHE A 22 0.98 1.69 -4.70
N LYS A 23 2.15 2.06 -4.21
CA LYS A 23 3.16 1.09 -3.77
C LYS A 23 2.58 0.30 -2.59
N ARG A 24 2.32 -0.99 -2.82
CA ARG A 24 1.85 -1.91 -1.79
C ARG A 24 2.95 -2.19 -0.76
N ILE A 25 2.57 -2.35 0.48
CA ILE A 25 3.48 -2.67 1.58
C ILE A 25 3.07 -4.02 2.14
N PHE A 26 3.86 -5.03 1.82
CA PHE A 26 3.62 -6.38 2.26
C PHE A 26 4.14 -6.63 3.68
N LEU A 27 3.43 -7.46 4.44
CA LEU A 27 3.81 -7.85 5.79
C LEU A 27 4.87 -8.95 5.80
N PHE A 28 4.92 -9.76 4.74
CA PHE A 28 5.93 -10.79 4.50
C PHE A 28 6.78 -10.40 3.31
N ASN A 29 8.06 -10.80 3.31
CA ASN A 29 8.98 -10.47 2.22
C ASN A 29 8.52 -11.08 0.89
N ASP A 30 7.94 -12.29 0.95
CA ASP A 30 7.49 -13.06 -0.20
C ASP A 30 6.06 -13.59 0.01
N PHE A 31 5.46 -14.11 -1.07
CA PHE A 31 4.24 -14.89 -0.99
C PHE A 31 4.56 -16.26 -0.38
N VAL A 32 3.89 -16.60 0.70
CA VAL A 32 4.15 -17.81 1.51
C VAL A 32 2.97 -18.75 1.40
N GLN A 33 3.24 -20.05 1.42
CA GLN A 33 2.18 -21.06 1.50
C GLN A 33 1.37 -20.85 2.78
N ALA A 34 0.07 -20.68 2.61
CA ALA A 34 -0.88 -20.39 3.67
C ALA A 34 -2.11 -21.28 3.58
N GLN A 35 -2.69 -21.57 4.73
CA GLN A 35 -3.96 -22.30 4.82
C GLN A 35 -5.11 -21.32 5.04
N ILE A 36 -6.11 -21.40 4.17
CA ILE A 36 -7.39 -20.69 4.34
C ILE A 36 -8.40 -21.72 4.84
N LYS A 37 -8.96 -21.49 6.01
CA LYS A 37 -10.09 -22.23 6.54
C LYS A 37 -11.35 -21.42 6.28
N PHE A 38 -12.30 -22.02 5.61
CA PHE A 38 -13.58 -21.39 5.33
C PHE A 38 -14.63 -21.77 6.38
N ARG A 39 -15.68 -20.96 6.49
CA ARG A 39 -16.81 -21.22 7.43
C ARG A 39 -17.58 -22.51 7.12
N ASN A 40 -17.54 -22.98 5.88
CA ASN A 40 -18.08 -24.28 5.48
C ASN A 40 -17.17 -25.46 5.82
N HIS A 41 -16.15 -25.26 6.64
CA HIS A 41 -15.12 -26.23 7.06
C HIS A 41 -14.18 -26.71 5.96
N SER A 42 -14.30 -26.21 4.72
CA SER A 42 -13.32 -26.52 3.68
C SER A 42 -11.98 -25.82 3.97
N VAL A 43 -10.90 -26.39 3.46
CA VAL A 43 -9.54 -25.85 3.60
C VAL A 43 -8.92 -25.72 2.22
N SER A 44 -8.31 -24.59 1.94
CA SER A 44 -7.50 -24.36 0.74
C SER A 44 -6.09 -23.98 1.13
N VAL A 45 -5.12 -24.40 0.32
CA VAL A 45 -3.70 -24.02 0.48
C VAL A 45 -3.29 -23.24 -0.73
N VAL A 46 -2.88 -22.00 -0.52
CA VAL A 46 -2.50 -21.07 -1.60
C VAL A 46 -1.30 -20.23 -1.17
N SER A 47 -0.61 -19.67 -2.14
CA SER A 47 0.48 -18.71 -1.88
C SER A 47 -0.10 -17.33 -1.58
N LEU A 48 0.02 -16.87 -0.33
CA LEU A 48 -0.56 -15.62 0.18
C LEU A 48 0.50 -14.64 0.65
N ASN A 49 0.13 -13.35 0.60
CA ASN A 49 0.77 -12.29 1.38
C ASN A 49 -0.31 -11.33 1.93
N TYR A 50 0.02 -10.63 2.99
CA TYR A 50 -0.84 -9.59 3.56
C TYR A 50 -0.36 -8.22 3.12
N ASP A 51 -1.22 -7.47 2.43
CA ASP A 51 -0.98 -6.07 2.10
C ASP A 51 -1.36 -5.19 3.29
N ALA A 52 -0.36 -4.77 4.04
CA ALA A 52 -0.53 -3.96 5.24
C ALA A 52 -0.84 -2.49 4.93
N SER A 53 -0.75 -2.05 3.67
CA SER A 53 -1.18 -0.70 3.27
C SER A 53 -2.69 -0.62 3.01
N ASN A 54 -3.30 -1.72 2.56
CA ASN A 54 -4.72 -1.82 2.22
C ASN A 54 -5.50 -2.78 3.15
N LYS A 55 -4.82 -3.48 4.06
CA LYS A 55 -5.40 -4.43 5.03
C LYS A 55 -6.08 -5.63 4.38
N THR A 56 -5.58 -6.07 3.23
CA THR A 56 -6.16 -7.14 2.42
C THR A 56 -5.22 -8.33 2.27
N MET A 57 -5.79 -9.51 2.04
CA MET A 57 -5.02 -10.70 1.65
C MET A 57 -4.91 -10.78 0.15
N LEU A 58 -3.69 -10.96 -0.34
CA LEU A 58 -3.40 -11.16 -1.74
C LEU A 58 -2.87 -12.58 -1.96
N PHE A 59 -3.33 -13.23 -3.02
CA PHE A 59 -2.83 -14.52 -3.43
C PHE A 59 -2.34 -14.48 -4.88
N ARG A 60 -1.42 -15.37 -5.19
CA ARG A 60 -0.87 -15.48 -6.52
C ARG A 60 -1.49 -16.69 -7.23
N GLN A 61 -1.97 -16.46 -8.45
CA GLN A 61 -2.46 -17.48 -9.35
C GLN A 61 -1.70 -17.36 -10.68
N GLY A 62 -0.69 -18.22 -10.89
CA GLY A 62 0.27 -18.04 -11.98
C GLY A 62 1.06 -16.73 -11.81
N GLU A 63 1.04 -15.91 -12.84
CA GLU A 63 1.69 -14.59 -12.85
C GLU A 63 0.81 -13.46 -12.26
N GLU A 64 -0.48 -13.74 -12.06
CA GLU A 64 -1.43 -12.73 -11.61
C GLU A 64 -1.51 -12.66 -10.08
N MET A 65 -1.66 -11.44 -9.58
CA MET A 65 -1.88 -11.15 -8.18
C MET A 65 -3.34 -10.77 -7.97
N MET A 66 -4.05 -11.57 -7.19
CA MET A 66 -5.48 -11.41 -6.94
C MET A 66 -5.74 -11.04 -5.48
N GLU A 67 -6.76 -10.21 -5.25
CA GLU A 67 -7.19 -9.82 -3.92
C GLU A 67 -8.35 -10.72 -3.45
N MET A 68 -8.32 -11.06 -2.16
CA MET A 68 -9.41 -11.79 -1.53
C MET A 68 -10.61 -10.87 -1.29
N THR A 69 -11.56 -10.87 -2.21
CA THR A 69 -12.68 -9.91 -2.22
C THR A 69 -13.81 -10.25 -1.24
N ASN A 70 -13.90 -11.49 -0.79
CA ASN A 70 -14.99 -11.94 0.11
C ASN A 70 -14.47 -12.54 1.42
N PRO A 71 -13.94 -11.72 2.36
CA PRO A 71 -13.44 -12.21 3.63
C PRO A 71 -14.53 -12.84 4.52
N ALA A 72 -15.81 -12.53 4.29
CA ALA A 72 -16.91 -13.05 5.11
C ALA A 72 -17.07 -14.57 5.02
N GLN A 73 -16.63 -15.20 3.94
CA GLN A 73 -16.65 -16.67 3.79
C GLN A 73 -15.50 -17.36 4.53
N VAL A 74 -14.46 -16.59 4.88
CA VAL A 74 -13.27 -17.10 5.57
C VAL A 74 -13.55 -17.17 7.08
N ASP A 75 -13.08 -18.23 7.71
CA ASP A 75 -13.01 -18.35 9.17
C ASP A 75 -11.63 -17.88 9.66
N THR A 76 -10.58 -18.43 9.08
CA THR A 76 -9.21 -18.19 9.53
C THR A 76 -8.23 -18.34 8.36
N VAL A 77 -7.21 -17.47 8.32
CA VAL A 77 -6.04 -17.63 7.46
C VAL A 77 -4.81 -17.87 8.33
N ILE A 78 -4.03 -18.90 8.02
CA ILE A 78 -2.80 -19.25 8.73
C ILE A 78 -1.63 -19.11 7.77
N ILE A 79 -0.72 -18.18 8.06
CA ILE A 79 0.50 -17.92 7.29
C ILE A 79 1.70 -18.23 8.19
N GLY A 80 2.36 -19.34 7.97
CA GLY A 80 3.40 -19.83 8.87
C GLY A 80 2.87 -20.05 10.30
N LYS A 81 3.38 -19.28 11.25
CA LYS A 81 2.94 -19.31 12.67
C LYS A 81 1.92 -18.22 13.01
N ARG A 82 1.55 -17.39 12.06
CA ARG A 82 0.66 -16.25 12.27
C ARG A 82 -0.75 -16.61 11.85
N LYS A 83 -1.71 -16.21 12.66
CA LYS A 83 -3.13 -16.45 12.46
C LYS A 83 -3.84 -15.13 12.20
N PHE A 84 -4.67 -15.09 11.16
CA PHE A 84 -5.49 -13.94 10.80
C PHE A 84 -6.96 -14.34 10.77
N VAL A 85 -7.81 -13.43 11.22
CA VAL A 85 -9.27 -13.60 11.18
C VAL A 85 -9.91 -12.44 10.45
N PRO A 86 -10.99 -12.66 9.70
CA PRO A 86 -11.70 -11.59 9.02
C PRO A 86 -12.41 -10.69 10.04
N VAL A 87 -12.25 -9.38 9.88
CA VAL A 87 -12.96 -8.35 10.64
C VAL A 87 -13.41 -7.26 9.67
N GLY A 88 -14.72 -7.12 9.50
CA GLY A 88 -15.27 -6.20 8.50
C GLY A 88 -14.83 -6.57 7.08
N ARG A 89 -14.14 -5.66 6.42
CA ARG A 89 -13.61 -5.87 5.05
C ARG A 89 -12.15 -6.32 5.02
N GLY A 90 -11.48 -6.36 6.17
CA GLY A 90 -10.06 -6.69 6.27
C GLY A 90 -9.80 -7.93 7.11
N PHE A 91 -8.53 -8.08 7.50
CA PHE A 91 -8.07 -9.18 8.33
C PHE A 91 -7.23 -8.65 9.48
N TYR A 92 -7.49 -9.12 10.68
CA TYR A 92 -6.70 -8.82 11.86
C TYR A 92 -5.86 -10.03 12.25
N GLU A 93 -4.61 -9.81 12.62
CA GLU A 93 -3.78 -10.86 13.20
C GLU A 93 -4.21 -11.14 14.63
N VAL A 94 -4.28 -12.42 14.97
CA VAL A 94 -4.61 -12.88 16.34
C VAL A 94 -3.33 -13.35 17.01
N VAL A 95 -2.96 -12.67 18.09
CA VAL A 95 -1.80 -13.02 18.90
C VAL A 95 -2.28 -13.48 20.29
N CYS A 96 -2.06 -14.76 20.57
CA CYS A 96 -2.37 -15.33 21.89
C CYS A 96 -1.17 -15.16 22.80
N ARG A 97 -1.40 -14.63 24.00
CA ARG A 97 -0.44 -14.50 25.08
C ARG A 97 -1.02 -15.14 26.35
N LYS A 98 -0.19 -15.31 27.38
CA LYS A 98 -0.65 -15.84 28.66
C LYS A 98 -1.74 -14.98 29.28
N GLU A 99 -1.64 -13.68 29.08
CA GLU A 99 -2.53 -12.66 29.64
C GLU A 99 -3.83 -12.47 28.84
N GLY A 100 -3.91 -13.05 27.62
CA GLY A 100 -5.11 -12.92 26.78
C GLY A 100 -4.83 -12.95 25.29
N VAL A 101 -5.84 -12.55 24.51
CA VAL A 101 -5.80 -12.52 23.06
C VAL A 101 -5.86 -11.09 22.56
N VAL A 102 -4.85 -10.70 21.78
CA VAL A 102 -4.76 -9.40 21.14
C VAL A 102 -5.02 -9.55 19.64
N TYR A 103 -5.79 -8.65 19.09
CA TYR A 103 -6.05 -8.52 17.66
C TYR A 103 -5.28 -7.32 17.12
N ILE A 104 -4.51 -7.50 16.07
CA ILE A 104 -3.70 -6.45 15.46
C ILE A 104 -4.30 -6.11 14.09
N ASP A 105 -4.76 -4.88 13.95
CA ASP A 105 -5.13 -4.26 12.68
C ASP A 105 -3.88 -3.61 12.10
N TRP A 106 -3.21 -4.33 11.20
CA TRP A 106 -1.97 -3.87 10.58
C TRP A 106 -2.22 -2.72 9.62
N LEU A 107 -1.48 -1.63 9.80
CA LEU A 107 -1.43 -0.51 8.87
C LEU A 107 -0.02 0.04 8.76
N LEU A 108 0.62 -0.22 7.64
CA LEU A 108 1.94 0.30 7.31
C LEU A 108 1.81 1.37 6.22
N LYS A 109 2.54 2.48 6.40
CA LYS A 109 2.58 3.59 5.45
C LYS A 109 4.02 4.01 5.21
N ASP A 110 4.36 4.34 3.98
CA ASP A 110 5.62 5.01 3.66
C ASP A 110 5.35 6.52 3.68
N VAL A 111 5.97 7.23 4.63
CA VAL A 111 5.83 8.68 4.79
C VAL A 111 7.07 9.36 4.23
N ASN A 112 6.86 10.34 3.37
CA ASN A 112 7.97 11.17 2.86
C ASN A 112 8.52 12.01 4.01
N ILE A 113 9.80 11.85 4.33
CA ILE A 113 10.48 12.57 5.40
C ILE A 113 11.41 13.66 4.89
N GLY A 114 11.41 13.92 3.59
CA GLY A 114 12.23 14.95 2.97
C GLY A 114 13.01 14.45 1.75
N SER A 115 14.01 15.20 1.37
CA SER A 115 14.90 14.90 0.26
C SER A 115 16.35 14.76 0.74
N LYS A 116 17.11 13.93 0.05
CA LYS A 116 18.54 13.76 0.32
C LYS A 116 19.30 14.97 -0.23
N GLY A 117 19.90 15.77 0.66
CA GLY A 117 20.73 16.91 0.30
C GLY A 117 22.09 16.49 -0.27
N ALA A 118 22.86 17.46 -0.74
CA ALA A 118 24.17 17.26 -1.40
C ALA A 118 25.19 16.48 -0.55
N LEU A 119 25.09 16.57 0.77
CA LEU A 119 25.97 15.86 1.72
C LEU A 119 25.32 14.57 2.28
N GLY A 120 24.26 14.07 1.66
CA GLY A 120 23.59 12.85 2.08
C GLY A 120 22.67 12.98 3.30
N THR A 121 22.60 14.15 3.91
CA THR A 121 21.67 14.44 5.02
C THR A 121 20.26 14.61 4.49
N VAL A 122 19.26 14.09 5.24
CA VAL A 122 17.85 14.30 4.89
C VAL A 122 17.44 15.70 5.34
N THR A 123 17.00 16.53 4.39
CA THR A 123 16.51 17.88 4.66
C THR A 123 15.00 17.92 4.47
N GLN A 124 14.27 18.47 5.44
CA GLN A 124 12.82 18.71 5.34
C GLN A 124 12.52 20.10 4.72
N GLY A 125 13.56 20.84 4.36
CA GLY A 125 13.42 22.16 3.76
C GLY A 125 12.69 22.09 2.43
N SER A 126 11.77 23.03 2.22
CA SER A 126 10.94 23.17 1.02
C SER A 126 11.73 23.69 -0.21
N VAL A 127 12.99 23.28 -0.35
CA VAL A 127 13.83 23.61 -1.50
C VAL A 127 13.33 22.94 -2.79
N LYS A 128 12.29 22.10 -2.71
CA LYS A 128 11.67 21.44 -3.86
C LYS A 128 11.15 22.40 -4.93
N ASN A 129 10.90 23.67 -4.60
CA ASN A 129 10.22 24.63 -5.46
C ASN A 129 10.85 26.00 -5.52
N LEU A 130 12.14 26.14 -5.24
CA LEU A 130 12.87 27.33 -5.65
C LEU A 130 13.01 27.28 -7.18
N GLN A 131 11.94 27.69 -7.87
CA GLN A 131 12.06 28.06 -9.28
C GLN A 131 12.96 29.31 -9.33
N MET A 132 13.85 29.37 -10.30
CA MET A 132 14.72 30.54 -10.51
C MET A 132 13.91 31.82 -10.70
N SER A 133 12.63 31.74 -11.07
CA SER A 133 11.66 32.83 -11.06
C SER A 133 11.46 33.44 -9.68
N ASP A 134 11.51 32.64 -8.59
CA ASP A 134 11.30 33.12 -7.22
C ASP A 134 12.51 33.87 -6.68
N LEU A 135 13.67 33.71 -7.32
CA LEU A 135 14.90 34.45 -7.03
C LEU A 135 15.03 35.71 -7.86
N GLY A 136 14.02 36.07 -8.67
CA GLY A 136 14.05 37.25 -9.53
C GLY A 136 15.03 37.15 -10.72
N LEU A 137 15.57 35.99 -10.97
CA LEU A 137 16.49 35.73 -12.08
C LEU A 137 15.67 35.28 -13.28
N ASN A 138 15.18 36.24 -14.04
CA ASN A 138 14.36 36.03 -15.22
C ASN A 138 15.03 35.08 -16.23
N GLY A 139 14.48 33.87 -16.38
CA GLY A 139 14.51 33.14 -17.63
C GLY A 139 15.73 32.29 -17.95
N THR A 140 16.76 32.20 -17.10
CA THR A 140 17.87 31.29 -17.34
C THR A 140 17.67 30.00 -16.60
N GLU A 141 17.13 28.97 -17.25
CA GLU A 141 17.09 27.64 -16.70
C GLU A 141 18.51 27.09 -16.54
N MET A 142 18.99 27.05 -15.30
CA MET A 142 20.35 26.59 -14.99
C MET A 142 20.49 25.06 -15.05
N TYR A 143 19.38 24.34 -15.16
CA TYR A 143 19.37 22.88 -15.22
C TYR A 143 18.49 22.39 -16.38
N THR A 144 18.95 21.34 -17.06
CA THR A 144 18.15 20.65 -18.05
C THR A 144 16.95 19.94 -17.38
N PRO A 145 15.86 19.69 -18.09
CA PRO A 145 14.73 18.90 -17.57
C PRO A 145 15.16 17.56 -17.00
N TYR A 146 16.18 16.93 -17.56
CA TYR A 146 16.75 15.68 -17.09
C TYR A 146 17.44 15.80 -15.73
N GLU A 147 18.24 16.84 -15.51
CA GLU A 147 18.93 17.09 -14.24
C GLU A 147 17.94 17.47 -13.15
N ARG A 148 16.89 18.22 -13.49
CA ARG A 148 15.79 18.55 -12.60
C ARG A 148 15.03 17.30 -12.17
N GLN A 149 14.78 16.39 -13.08
CA GLN A 149 14.16 15.10 -12.81
C GLN A 149 15.03 14.19 -11.94
N LYS A 150 16.36 14.20 -12.16
CA LYS A 150 17.34 13.46 -11.37
C LYS A 150 17.46 14.00 -9.95
N ILE A 151 17.42 15.31 -9.76
CA ILE A 151 17.41 15.96 -8.45
C ILE A 151 16.11 15.68 -7.70
N GLY A 152 14.97 15.65 -8.40
CA GLY A 152 13.66 15.31 -7.84
C GLY A 152 13.50 13.85 -7.38
N SER A 153 14.38 12.93 -7.82
CA SER A 153 14.34 11.51 -7.45
C SER A 153 14.96 11.17 -6.08
N THR A 154 15.40 12.15 -5.32
CA THR A 154 16.06 11.97 -4.02
C THR A 154 15.13 11.97 -2.82
N GLU A 155 13.84 11.72 -3.04
CA GLU A 155 12.86 11.63 -1.95
C GLU A 155 13.18 10.45 -1.01
N VAL A 156 13.20 10.74 0.27
CA VAL A 156 13.44 9.75 1.30
C VAL A 156 12.13 9.42 1.99
N TYR A 157 11.81 8.12 2.01
CA TYR A 157 10.63 7.61 2.67
C TYR A 157 11.01 6.81 3.91
N ARG A 158 10.26 6.99 4.98
CA ARG A 158 10.35 6.19 6.19
C ARG A 158 9.07 5.41 6.37
N ARG A 159 9.20 4.12 6.66
CA ARG A 159 8.06 3.28 7.03
C ARG A 159 7.54 3.67 8.40
N LYS A 160 6.27 4.02 8.44
CA LYS A 160 5.53 4.29 9.67
C LYS A 160 4.61 3.11 9.98
N ASN A 161 4.63 2.69 11.23
CA ASN A 161 3.71 1.71 11.75
C ASN A 161 2.53 2.45 12.41
N ASP A 162 1.34 2.28 11.83
CA ASP A 162 0.10 2.92 12.26
C ASP A 162 -0.91 1.85 12.74
N ASN A 163 -0.40 0.72 13.25
CA ASN A 163 -1.22 -0.40 13.71
C ASN A 163 -2.16 0.02 14.82
N THR A 164 -3.34 -0.62 14.85
CA THR A 164 -4.27 -0.50 15.95
C THR A 164 -4.41 -1.86 16.64
N TYR A 165 -4.48 -1.85 17.95
CA TYR A 165 -4.57 -3.05 18.77
C TYR A 165 -5.95 -3.12 19.41
N TYR A 166 -6.50 -4.33 19.48
CA TYR A 166 -7.81 -4.58 20.07
C TYR A 166 -7.76 -5.80 20.99
N ILE A 167 -8.60 -5.78 22.02
CA ILE A 167 -8.90 -6.95 22.85
C ILE A 167 -10.39 -7.30 22.69
N LYS A 168 -10.75 -8.54 22.98
CA LYS A 168 -12.14 -8.96 22.92
C LYS A 168 -12.73 -8.92 24.32
N VAL A 169 -13.67 -7.99 24.56
CA VAL A 169 -14.41 -7.84 25.80
C VAL A 169 -15.88 -8.11 25.51
N GLU A 170 -16.50 -9.04 26.23
CA GLU A 170 -17.93 -9.43 26.07
C GLU A 170 -18.33 -9.68 24.61
N GLY A 171 -17.44 -10.29 23.83
CA GLY A 171 -17.69 -10.61 22.43
C GLY A 171 -17.42 -9.49 21.42
N LYS A 172 -17.17 -8.26 21.87
CA LYS A 172 -16.84 -7.09 21.02
C LYS A 172 -15.35 -6.79 21.04
N LEU A 173 -14.86 -6.23 19.93
CA LEU A 173 -13.47 -5.76 19.84
C LEU A 173 -13.41 -4.33 20.38
N GLU A 174 -12.60 -4.12 21.40
CA GLU A 174 -12.33 -2.82 22.02
C GLU A 174 -10.89 -2.41 21.74
N LYS A 175 -10.69 -1.16 21.35
CA LYS A 175 -9.36 -0.60 21.07
C LYS A 175 -8.61 -0.39 22.38
N VAL A 176 -7.32 -0.77 22.38
CA VAL A 176 -6.38 -0.60 23.49
C VAL A 176 -5.41 0.53 23.20
#